data_3706789c5efa9d2e19b92f31be204a97
#
_entry.id   3706789c5efa9d2e19b92f31be204a97
#
_cell.length_a   1.000
_cell.length_b   1.000
_cell.length_c   1.000
_cell.angle_alpha   90.00
_cell.angle_beta   90.00
_cell.angle_gamma   90.00
#
_symmetry.space_group_name_H-M   'P 1'
#
loop_
_entity.id
_entity.type
_entity.pdbx_description
1 polymer ?
#
loop_
_entity_poly.entity_id
_entity_poly.type
_entity_poly.pdbx_seq_one_letter_code
_entity_poly.pdbx_strand_id
1 'polypeptide(L)'
;WSMGDTGPCGPCSEIFYDHGDKYPGGPPGSPNEDGDRFIEIWNLVFMQFEQISSSERVNLPKPSIDPGMGLERITALLNGTNDNYNTDLFNPLIDKSIQLLNNESFNESPSHRVIADHLRSSSFLIADGVTPSNEGRGYVLRRIMRRGMRHAHSLGNKDPIFAKMFPTLLETFQNSFPELERANDLILNTFLNEETKFKETVEKGLKILEEEISSSPKKLDGEIAFKLYDTYGFPLDLTQDYLRSKNIEVDIDTFNIKMKEQKDRARQSWKGTGDIEDQKKWFQITENLRPTEFLGYEQTETESNIISIIKNDTETEFLSADDEAIIILNQTPFYGESGGQIGDSGKIIYEDN
;
A
#
# COMPACT_ATOMS: atom_id res chain seq x y z
N TRP A 1 6.24 -0.47 18.35
CA TRP A 1 6.03 -0.05 16.96
C TRP A 1 6.60 1.35 16.73
N SER A 2 6.95 1.64 15.51
CA SER A 2 7.34 2.98 15.08
C SER A 2 6.85 3.22 13.66
N MET A 3 6.49 4.45 13.34
CA MET A 3 6.03 4.83 12.01
C MET A 3 7.16 4.87 10.97
N GLY A 4 8.40 4.96 11.43
CA GLY A 4 9.61 5.02 10.62
C GLY A 4 10.80 5.40 11.47
N ASP A 5 11.80 6.02 10.86
CA ASP A 5 12.99 6.54 11.58
C ASP A 5 12.62 7.74 12.46
N THR A 6 11.56 8.47 12.11
CA THR A 6 10.95 9.57 12.86
C THR A 6 9.43 9.44 12.82
N GLY A 7 8.73 10.05 13.76
CA GLY A 7 7.28 10.05 13.86
C GLY A 7 6.74 9.36 15.13
N PRO A 8 5.42 9.23 15.25
CA PRO A 8 4.79 8.59 16.39
C PRO A 8 5.29 7.17 16.63
N CYS A 9 5.46 6.80 17.88
CA CYS A 9 5.87 5.45 18.29
C CYS A 9 5.39 5.11 19.70
N GLY A 10 5.47 3.83 20.06
CA GLY A 10 5.11 3.34 21.38
C GLY A 10 5.04 1.82 21.46
N PRO A 11 4.61 1.27 22.60
CA PRO A 11 4.34 -0.16 22.72
C PRO A 11 3.05 -0.54 22.01
N CYS A 12 2.85 -1.84 21.78
CA CYS A 12 1.57 -2.41 21.40
C CYS A 12 1.27 -3.64 22.27
N SER A 13 -0.01 -4.00 22.31
CA SER A 13 -0.49 -5.26 22.89
C SER A 13 -1.40 -5.93 21.88
N GLU A 14 -1.25 -7.23 21.72
CA GLU A 14 -1.96 -8.01 20.72
C GLU A 14 -2.79 -9.09 21.39
N ILE A 15 -3.96 -9.37 20.80
CA ILE A 15 -4.82 -10.46 21.22
C ILE A 15 -4.77 -11.53 20.14
N PHE A 16 -4.35 -12.74 20.52
CA PHE A 16 -4.28 -13.90 19.67
C PHE A 16 -5.39 -14.89 20.01
N TYR A 17 -5.90 -15.57 19.01
CA TYR A 17 -6.80 -16.70 19.18
C TYR A 17 -6.05 -18.00 18.94
N ASP A 18 -6.20 -18.99 19.86
CA ASP A 18 -5.66 -20.34 19.73
C ASP A 18 -6.66 -21.24 19.01
N HIS A 19 -6.37 -21.62 17.77
CA HIS A 19 -7.16 -22.56 16.97
C HIS A 19 -6.99 -24.03 17.40
N GLY A 20 -6.15 -24.28 18.39
CA GLY A 20 -5.94 -25.61 18.97
C GLY A 20 -4.89 -26.46 18.23
N ASP A 21 -4.64 -27.64 18.81
CA ASP A 21 -3.50 -28.52 18.42
C ASP A 21 -3.58 -29.12 17.00
N LYS A 22 -4.70 -28.93 16.30
CA LYS A 22 -4.85 -29.38 14.91
C LYS A 22 -4.04 -28.54 13.93
N TYR A 23 -3.56 -27.37 14.33
CA TYR A 23 -2.71 -26.48 13.53
C TYR A 23 -1.32 -26.40 14.15
N PRO A 24 -0.27 -26.32 13.32
CA PRO A 24 1.10 -26.13 13.80
C PRO A 24 1.28 -24.71 14.34
N GLY A 25 2.18 -24.54 15.30
CA GLY A 25 2.56 -23.25 15.87
C GLY A 25 2.51 -23.24 17.38
N GLY A 26 3.37 -22.44 18.00
CA GLY A 26 3.42 -22.20 19.44
C GLY A 26 2.83 -20.84 19.80
N PRO A 27 2.67 -20.55 21.09
CA PRO A 27 2.21 -19.25 21.53
C PRO A 27 3.18 -18.13 21.14
N PRO A 28 2.69 -16.90 20.94
CA PRO A 28 3.52 -15.75 20.60
C PRO A 28 4.72 -15.59 21.55
N GLY A 29 5.90 -15.28 21.00
CA GLY A 29 7.16 -15.19 21.75
C GLY A 29 7.85 -16.53 22.02
N SER A 30 7.28 -17.66 21.55
CA SER A 30 7.92 -18.98 21.65
C SER A 30 8.81 -19.27 20.43
N PRO A 31 9.80 -20.20 20.55
CA PRO A 31 10.66 -20.58 19.42
C PRO A 31 9.88 -21.17 18.23
N ASN A 32 8.65 -21.63 18.44
CA ASN A 32 7.78 -22.26 17.44
C ASN A 32 6.53 -21.40 17.16
N GLU A 33 6.62 -20.08 17.29
CA GLU A 33 5.48 -19.18 17.07
C GLU A 33 5.01 -19.12 15.61
N ASP A 34 5.87 -19.49 14.67
CA ASP A 34 5.51 -19.59 13.26
C ASP A 34 4.48 -20.70 13.03
N GLY A 35 3.35 -20.35 12.44
CA GLY A 35 2.29 -21.32 12.11
C GLY A 35 0.89 -20.71 12.19
N ASP A 36 -0.10 -21.54 11.89
CA ASP A 36 -1.51 -21.12 11.75
C ASP A 36 -2.36 -21.35 13.03
N ARG A 37 -1.72 -21.74 14.15
CA ARG A 37 -2.42 -22.03 15.39
C ARG A 37 -2.84 -20.76 16.14
N PHE A 38 -1.89 -19.84 16.36
CA PHE A 38 -2.15 -18.61 17.08
C PHE A 38 -2.24 -17.45 16.08
N ILE A 39 -3.45 -16.98 15.85
CA ILE A 39 -3.70 -15.89 14.89
C ILE A 39 -4.02 -14.62 15.67
N GLU A 40 -3.24 -13.57 15.41
CA GLU A 40 -3.53 -12.23 15.91
C GLU A 40 -4.86 -11.74 15.33
N ILE A 41 -5.80 -11.40 16.20
CA ILE A 41 -7.12 -10.89 15.82
C ILE A 41 -7.28 -9.40 16.14
N TRP A 42 -6.54 -8.89 17.11
CA TRP A 42 -6.65 -7.51 17.55
C TRP A 42 -5.31 -6.95 17.98
N ASN A 43 -4.97 -5.76 17.51
CA ASN A 43 -3.78 -5.02 17.92
C ASN A 43 -4.20 -3.72 18.62
N LEU A 44 -3.64 -3.47 19.80
CA LEU A 44 -3.83 -2.26 20.60
C LEU A 44 -2.54 -1.45 20.51
N VAL A 45 -2.51 -0.46 19.64
CA VAL A 45 -1.34 0.40 19.40
C VAL A 45 -1.39 1.59 20.33
N PHE A 46 -0.36 1.75 21.19
CA PHE A 46 -0.25 2.88 22.11
C PHE A 46 0.66 3.95 21.51
N MET A 47 0.10 5.07 21.11
CA MET A 47 0.85 6.25 20.68
C MET A 47 1.22 7.08 21.90
N GLN A 48 2.45 6.92 22.38
CA GLN A 48 2.95 7.58 23.59
C GLN A 48 4.05 8.58 23.33
N PHE A 49 4.82 8.34 22.29
CA PHE A 49 6.05 9.06 22.00
C PHE A 49 6.09 9.58 20.57
N GLU A 50 6.88 10.63 20.38
CA GLU A 50 7.34 11.12 19.08
C GLU A 50 8.84 10.88 18.97
N GLN A 51 9.29 10.14 17.96
CA GLN A 51 10.69 9.99 17.62
C GLN A 51 11.09 11.17 16.73
N ILE A 52 11.81 12.13 17.29
CA ILE A 52 12.25 13.35 16.59
C ILE A 52 13.47 13.05 15.70
N SER A 53 14.41 12.24 16.21
CA SER A 53 15.60 11.81 15.49
C SER A 53 16.02 10.42 15.97
N SER A 54 17.04 9.83 15.37
CA SER A 54 17.57 8.51 15.80
C SER A 54 17.97 8.45 17.26
N SER A 55 18.21 9.59 17.91
CA SER A 55 18.67 9.69 19.32
C SER A 55 17.73 10.46 20.24
N GLU A 56 16.70 11.09 19.71
CA GLU A 56 15.81 11.96 20.49
C GLU A 56 14.35 11.49 20.39
N ARG A 57 13.76 11.21 21.56
CA ARG A 57 12.37 10.80 21.71
C ARG A 57 11.72 11.65 22.80
N VAL A 58 10.53 12.17 22.52
CA VAL A 58 9.74 12.97 23.45
C VAL A 58 8.40 12.33 23.71
N ASN A 59 7.76 12.68 24.83
CA ASN A 59 6.39 12.24 25.10
C ASN A 59 5.40 13.05 24.25
N LEU A 60 4.39 12.37 23.73
CA LEU A 60 3.26 13.07 23.10
C LEU A 60 2.48 13.85 24.17
N PRO A 61 2.05 15.08 23.89
CA PRO A 61 1.25 15.89 24.82
C PRO A 61 -0.08 15.21 25.22
N LYS A 62 -0.65 14.45 24.30
CA LYS A 62 -1.87 13.66 24.49
C LYS A 62 -1.63 12.25 23.97
N PRO A 63 -1.17 11.31 24.82
CA PRO A 63 -1.09 9.91 24.43
C PRO A 63 -2.47 9.38 24.02
N SER A 64 -2.50 8.52 23.02
CA SER A 64 -3.73 7.90 22.51
C SER A 64 -3.53 6.41 22.26
N ILE A 65 -4.63 5.71 22.03
CA ILE A 65 -4.64 4.30 21.69
C ILE A 65 -5.37 4.17 20.35
N ASP A 66 -4.73 3.54 19.39
CA ASP A 66 -5.29 3.24 18.07
C ASP A 66 -5.47 1.71 17.94
N PRO A 67 -6.64 1.18 18.32
CA PRO A 67 -6.89 -0.26 18.25
C PRO A 67 -7.30 -0.67 16.83
N GLY A 68 -6.65 -1.69 16.29
CA GLY A 68 -6.96 -2.28 14.99
C GLY A 68 -7.37 -3.74 15.08
N MET A 69 -8.53 -4.09 14.51
CA MET A 69 -9.01 -5.47 14.41
C MET A 69 -9.14 -5.83 12.92
N GLY A 70 -8.49 -6.93 12.49
CA GLY A 70 -8.59 -7.39 11.11
C GLY A 70 -9.98 -7.94 10.81
N LEU A 71 -10.73 -7.30 9.90
CA LEU A 71 -12.09 -7.72 9.55
C LEU A 71 -12.13 -9.18 9.07
N GLU A 72 -11.23 -9.55 8.18
CA GLU A 72 -11.16 -10.91 7.64
C GLU A 72 -10.77 -11.94 8.71
N ARG A 73 -9.85 -11.57 9.61
CA ARG A 73 -9.40 -12.45 10.70
C ARG A 73 -10.54 -12.75 11.67
N ILE A 74 -11.27 -11.71 12.10
CA ILE A 74 -12.40 -11.91 13.02
C ILE A 74 -13.57 -12.61 12.32
N THR A 75 -13.83 -12.33 11.05
CA THR A 75 -14.86 -13.00 10.25
C THR A 75 -14.55 -14.49 10.09
N ALA A 76 -13.31 -14.84 9.72
CA ALA A 76 -12.87 -16.22 9.62
C ALA A 76 -13.05 -16.95 10.97
N LEU A 77 -12.61 -16.34 12.06
CA LEU A 77 -12.75 -16.90 13.40
C LEU A 77 -14.23 -17.18 13.75
N LEU A 78 -15.11 -16.21 13.55
CA LEU A 78 -16.54 -16.35 13.83
C LEU A 78 -17.22 -17.39 12.94
N ASN A 79 -16.71 -17.61 11.74
CA ASN A 79 -17.13 -18.67 10.83
C ASN A 79 -16.51 -20.05 11.15
N GLY A 80 -15.67 -20.14 12.19
CA GLY A 80 -15.03 -21.39 12.62
C GLY A 80 -13.88 -21.87 11.71
N THR A 81 -13.31 -21.00 10.91
CA THR A 81 -12.13 -21.26 10.05
C THR A 81 -10.92 -20.43 10.48
N ASN A 82 -9.72 -20.89 10.16
CA ASN A 82 -8.48 -20.12 10.30
C ASN A 82 -8.03 -19.46 9.00
N ASP A 83 -8.77 -19.63 7.91
CA ASP A 83 -8.43 -19.10 6.59
C ASP A 83 -9.18 -17.79 6.31
N ASN A 84 -8.47 -16.69 6.34
CA ASN A 84 -8.99 -15.33 6.07
C ASN A 84 -9.58 -15.18 4.66
N TYR A 85 -9.19 -16.04 3.73
CA TYR A 85 -9.71 -16.05 2.37
C TYR A 85 -11.00 -16.88 2.24
N ASN A 86 -11.34 -17.69 3.23
CA ASN A 86 -12.59 -18.45 3.22
C ASN A 86 -13.71 -17.63 3.89
N THR A 87 -13.98 -16.48 3.32
CA THR A 87 -15.02 -15.53 3.77
C THR A 87 -15.87 -15.08 2.57
N ASP A 88 -17.03 -14.54 2.84
CA ASP A 88 -17.93 -13.96 1.84
C ASP A 88 -17.32 -12.73 1.13
N LEU A 89 -16.29 -12.11 1.71
CA LEU A 89 -15.53 -11.02 1.11
C LEU A 89 -14.57 -11.49 0.01
N PHE A 90 -13.98 -12.68 0.15
CA PHE A 90 -12.97 -13.17 -0.79
C PHE A 90 -13.44 -14.31 -1.69
N ASN A 91 -14.32 -15.19 -1.21
CA ASN A 91 -14.80 -16.33 -2.00
C ASN A 91 -15.31 -15.93 -3.39
N PRO A 92 -16.16 -14.88 -3.55
CA PRO A 92 -16.63 -14.48 -4.87
C PRO A 92 -15.50 -14.08 -5.83
N LEU A 93 -14.46 -13.44 -5.31
CA LEU A 93 -13.31 -13.00 -6.11
C LEU A 93 -12.41 -14.17 -6.50
N ILE A 94 -12.19 -15.12 -5.58
CA ILE A 94 -11.41 -16.32 -5.83
C ILE A 94 -12.11 -17.20 -6.84
N ASP A 95 -13.41 -17.46 -6.68
CA ASP A 95 -14.23 -18.24 -7.61
C ASP A 95 -14.24 -17.60 -9.00
N LYS A 96 -14.34 -16.27 -9.07
CA LYS A 96 -14.25 -15.53 -10.34
C LYS A 96 -12.89 -15.68 -11.01
N SER A 97 -11.81 -15.66 -10.24
CA SER A 97 -10.45 -15.90 -10.73
C SER A 97 -10.31 -17.32 -11.29
N ILE A 98 -10.78 -18.33 -10.56
CA ILE A 98 -10.77 -19.73 -11.01
C ILE A 98 -11.58 -19.88 -12.32
N GLN A 99 -12.79 -19.32 -12.38
CA GLN A 99 -13.65 -19.35 -13.55
C GLN A 99 -13.00 -18.73 -14.79
N LEU A 100 -12.36 -17.57 -14.63
CA LEU A 100 -11.75 -16.86 -15.75
C LEU A 100 -10.50 -17.56 -16.28
N LEU A 101 -9.72 -18.18 -15.40
CA LEU A 101 -8.51 -18.91 -15.79
C LEU A 101 -8.81 -20.30 -16.34
N ASN A 102 -9.95 -20.89 -15.97
CA ASN A 102 -10.49 -22.15 -16.49
C ASN A 102 -9.43 -23.27 -16.66
N ASN A 103 -8.59 -23.45 -15.62
CA ASN A 103 -7.54 -24.46 -15.61
C ASN A 103 -7.61 -25.26 -14.31
N GLU A 104 -8.27 -26.42 -14.37
CA GLU A 104 -8.54 -27.28 -13.21
C GLU A 104 -7.28 -27.66 -12.41
N SER A 105 -6.11 -27.75 -13.08
CA SER A 105 -4.86 -28.08 -12.45
C SER A 105 -4.38 -27.04 -11.43
N PHE A 106 -4.95 -25.84 -11.46
CA PHE A 106 -4.56 -24.71 -10.60
C PHE A 106 -5.69 -24.20 -9.68
N ASN A 107 -6.85 -24.85 -9.63
CA ASN A 107 -7.99 -24.36 -8.83
C ASN A 107 -7.65 -24.14 -7.34
N GLU A 108 -6.76 -24.93 -6.76
CA GLU A 108 -6.31 -24.78 -5.37
C GLU A 108 -5.03 -23.94 -5.22
N SER A 109 -4.58 -23.29 -6.30
CA SER A 109 -3.36 -22.50 -6.26
C SER A 109 -3.49 -21.28 -5.33
N PRO A 110 -2.52 -21.04 -4.45
CA PRO A 110 -2.47 -19.82 -3.65
C PRO A 110 -2.47 -18.52 -4.48
N SER A 111 -2.15 -18.62 -5.76
CA SER A 111 -2.15 -17.47 -6.68
C SER A 111 -3.52 -16.82 -6.81
N HIS A 112 -4.62 -17.57 -6.71
CA HIS A 112 -5.97 -17.00 -6.74
C HIS A 112 -6.23 -16.05 -5.56
N ARG A 113 -5.69 -16.37 -4.37
CA ARG A 113 -5.75 -15.49 -3.19
C ARG A 113 -4.99 -14.18 -3.42
N VAL A 114 -3.79 -14.28 -4.02
CA VAL A 114 -2.98 -13.10 -4.36
C VAL A 114 -3.70 -12.22 -5.39
N ILE A 115 -4.30 -12.83 -6.43
CA ILE A 115 -5.06 -12.10 -7.46
C ILE A 115 -6.23 -11.37 -6.82
N ALA A 116 -7.03 -12.03 -5.98
CA ALA A 116 -8.18 -11.45 -5.31
C ALA A 116 -7.81 -10.30 -4.35
N ASP A 117 -6.79 -10.52 -3.52
CA ASP A 117 -6.29 -9.52 -2.57
C ASP A 117 -5.74 -8.28 -3.29
N HIS A 118 -4.94 -8.49 -4.34
CA HIS A 118 -4.32 -7.38 -5.09
C HIS A 118 -5.31 -6.64 -5.96
N LEU A 119 -6.33 -7.32 -6.49
CA LEU A 119 -7.47 -6.66 -7.16
C LEU A 119 -8.17 -5.72 -6.17
N ARG A 120 -8.53 -6.21 -4.98
CA ARG A 120 -9.21 -5.43 -3.95
C ARG A 120 -8.37 -4.21 -3.55
N SER A 121 -7.16 -4.43 -3.12
CA SER A 121 -6.25 -3.36 -2.69
C SER A 121 -6.05 -2.30 -3.77
N SER A 122 -5.87 -2.72 -5.02
CA SER A 122 -5.69 -1.80 -6.14
C SER A 122 -6.96 -1.01 -6.46
N SER A 123 -8.14 -1.63 -6.36
CA SER A 123 -9.42 -0.96 -6.61
C SER A 123 -9.66 0.18 -5.62
N PHE A 124 -9.43 -0.07 -4.33
CA PHE A 124 -9.58 0.96 -3.29
C PHE A 124 -8.55 2.08 -3.46
N LEU A 125 -7.28 1.76 -3.70
CA LEU A 125 -6.24 2.77 -3.92
C LEU A 125 -6.58 3.67 -5.13
N ILE A 126 -7.13 3.12 -6.19
CA ILE A 126 -7.55 3.91 -7.38
C ILE A 126 -8.77 4.76 -7.03
N ALA A 127 -9.74 4.22 -6.29
CA ALA A 127 -10.91 4.98 -5.84
C ALA A 127 -10.51 6.17 -4.96
N ASP A 128 -9.46 6.02 -4.14
CA ASP A 128 -8.86 7.08 -3.31
C ASP A 128 -7.95 8.04 -4.11
N GLY A 129 -7.92 7.94 -5.44
CA GLY A 129 -7.22 8.86 -6.33
C GLY A 129 -5.75 8.53 -6.59
N VAL A 130 -5.23 7.38 -6.12
CA VAL A 130 -3.87 6.96 -6.46
C VAL A 130 -3.83 6.42 -7.88
N THR A 131 -2.92 6.94 -8.71
CA THR A 131 -2.72 6.47 -10.09
C THR A 131 -1.37 5.76 -10.23
N PRO A 132 -1.25 4.69 -11.06
CA PRO A 132 0.02 4.00 -11.26
C PRO A 132 1.09 4.93 -11.82
N SER A 133 2.24 5.01 -11.13
CA SER A 133 3.37 5.85 -11.52
C SER A 133 4.72 5.13 -11.32
N ASN A 134 5.84 5.82 -11.57
CA ASN A 134 7.18 5.28 -11.40
C ASN A 134 7.78 5.58 -10.01
N GLU A 135 7.11 6.40 -9.21
CA GLU A 135 7.58 6.84 -7.89
C GLU A 135 6.43 7.01 -6.90
N GLY A 136 6.76 7.17 -5.63
CA GLY A 136 5.80 7.43 -4.57
C GLY A 136 4.73 6.34 -4.41
N ARG A 137 3.53 6.76 -4.05
CA ARG A 137 2.37 5.86 -3.84
C ARG A 137 1.94 5.14 -5.11
N GLY A 138 1.99 5.83 -6.26
CA GLY A 138 1.64 5.23 -7.55
C GLY A 138 2.59 4.11 -7.98
N TYR A 139 3.87 4.15 -7.58
CA TYR A 139 4.79 3.05 -7.77
C TYR A 139 4.39 1.82 -6.95
N VAL A 140 3.97 2.01 -5.70
CA VAL A 140 3.50 0.92 -4.84
C VAL A 140 2.24 0.29 -5.44
N LEU A 141 1.26 1.09 -5.85
CA LEU A 141 0.06 0.62 -6.55
C LEU A 141 0.43 -0.21 -7.79
N ARG A 142 1.30 0.31 -8.66
CA ARG A 142 1.76 -0.41 -9.85
C ARG A 142 2.39 -1.76 -9.51
N ARG A 143 3.19 -1.83 -8.44
CA ARG A 143 3.79 -3.09 -7.98
C ARG A 143 2.74 -4.10 -7.52
N ILE A 144 1.74 -3.66 -6.75
CA ILE A 144 0.63 -4.51 -6.30
C ILE A 144 -0.12 -5.06 -7.51
N MET A 145 -0.53 -4.20 -8.44
CA MET A 145 -1.22 -4.61 -9.67
C MET A 145 -0.42 -5.64 -10.46
N ARG A 146 0.85 -5.34 -10.76
CA ARG A 146 1.72 -6.22 -11.54
C ARG A 146 2.00 -7.54 -10.86
N ARG A 147 2.07 -7.56 -9.52
CA ARG A 147 2.21 -8.81 -8.77
C ARG A 147 0.98 -9.70 -8.95
N GLY A 148 -0.23 -9.17 -8.86
CA GLY A 148 -1.44 -9.95 -9.14
C GLY A 148 -1.52 -10.43 -10.59
N MET A 149 -1.20 -9.55 -11.56
CA MET A 149 -1.14 -9.90 -12.98
C MET A 149 -0.11 -11.00 -13.28
N ARG A 150 1.05 -10.97 -12.60
CA ARG A 150 2.06 -12.00 -12.70
C ARG A 150 1.54 -13.36 -12.19
N HIS A 151 0.85 -13.38 -11.06
CA HIS A 151 0.23 -14.61 -10.56
C HIS A 151 -0.79 -15.16 -11.55
N ALA A 152 -1.59 -14.31 -12.19
CA ALA A 152 -2.49 -14.73 -13.25
C ALA A 152 -1.73 -15.28 -14.48
N HIS A 153 -0.64 -14.63 -14.89
CA HIS A 153 0.22 -15.12 -15.98
C HIS A 153 0.83 -16.49 -15.66
N SER A 154 1.30 -16.72 -14.43
CA SER A 154 1.86 -18.02 -14.01
C SER A 154 0.82 -19.16 -14.03
N LEU A 155 -0.47 -18.83 -13.94
CA LEU A 155 -1.58 -19.76 -14.10
C LEU A 155 -2.02 -19.93 -15.57
N GLY A 156 -1.27 -19.35 -16.53
CA GLY A 156 -1.50 -19.48 -17.96
C GLY A 156 -2.39 -18.37 -18.57
N ASN A 157 -2.75 -17.34 -17.81
CA ASN A 157 -3.56 -16.24 -18.33
C ASN A 157 -2.75 -15.34 -19.27
N LYS A 158 -3.36 -14.96 -20.41
CA LYS A 158 -2.77 -14.04 -21.38
C LYS A 158 -3.62 -12.78 -21.61
N ASP A 159 -4.79 -12.73 -21.00
CA ASP A 159 -5.77 -11.66 -21.16
C ASP A 159 -5.86 -10.77 -19.92
N PRO A 160 -6.40 -9.55 -20.02
CA PRO A 160 -6.74 -8.74 -18.88
C PRO A 160 -7.65 -9.49 -17.90
N ILE A 161 -7.23 -9.63 -16.64
CA ILE A 161 -7.98 -10.35 -15.61
C ILE A 161 -8.60 -9.40 -14.59
N PHE A 162 -7.88 -8.36 -14.16
CA PHE A 162 -8.37 -7.41 -13.17
C PHE A 162 -9.62 -6.68 -13.66
N ALA A 163 -9.57 -6.18 -14.89
CA ALA A 163 -10.74 -5.54 -15.49
C ALA A 163 -11.95 -6.48 -15.59
N LYS A 164 -11.72 -7.78 -15.86
CA LYS A 164 -12.79 -8.79 -15.93
C LYS A 164 -13.32 -9.23 -14.56
N MET A 165 -12.50 -9.11 -13.51
CA MET A 165 -12.87 -9.46 -12.13
C MET A 165 -13.52 -8.29 -11.39
N PHE A 166 -13.21 -7.05 -11.75
CA PHE A 166 -13.67 -5.87 -11.04
C PHE A 166 -15.19 -5.77 -10.86
N PRO A 167 -16.05 -6.13 -11.84
CA PRO A 167 -17.49 -6.15 -11.62
C PRO A 167 -17.95 -7.03 -10.46
N THR A 168 -17.29 -8.18 -10.23
CA THR A 168 -17.58 -9.04 -9.09
C THR A 168 -17.14 -8.39 -7.77
N LEU A 169 -16.03 -7.67 -7.77
CA LEU A 169 -15.59 -6.89 -6.60
C LEU A 169 -16.59 -5.76 -6.30
N LEU A 170 -17.00 -5.03 -7.32
CA LEU A 170 -17.98 -3.95 -7.17
C LEU A 170 -19.29 -4.49 -6.58
N GLU A 171 -19.83 -5.59 -7.09
CA GLU A 171 -21.04 -6.23 -6.56
C GLU A 171 -20.90 -6.61 -5.09
N THR A 172 -19.71 -7.08 -4.68
CA THR A 172 -19.43 -7.49 -3.29
C THR A 172 -19.34 -6.31 -2.33
N PHE A 173 -18.75 -5.19 -2.75
CA PHE A 173 -18.36 -4.10 -1.86
C PHE A 173 -19.14 -2.80 -2.01
N GLN A 174 -19.84 -2.53 -3.11
CA GLN A 174 -20.47 -1.24 -3.43
C GLN A 174 -21.46 -0.73 -2.38
N ASN A 175 -22.16 -1.64 -1.68
CA ASN A 175 -23.14 -1.26 -0.66
C ASN A 175 -22.48 -0.62 0.58
N SER A 176 -21.25 -1.03 0.91
CA SER A 176 -20.49 -0.50 2.03
C SER A 176 -19.50 0.58 1.61
N PHE A 177 -19.11 0.59 0.33
CA PHE A 177 -18.09 1.45 -0.24
C PHE A 177 -18.57 2.04 -1.57
N PRO A 178 -19.49 3.03 -1.54
CA PRO A 178 -20.08 3.63 -2.73
C PRO A 178 -19.06 4.39 -3.61
N GLU A 179 -17.88 4.72 -3.07
CA GLU A 179 -16.76 5.30 -3.82
C GLU A 179 -16.26 4.38 -4.93
N LEU A 180 -16.36 3.07 -4.79
CA LEU A 180 -16.00 2.12 -5.84
C LEU A 180 -16.91 2.23 -7.05
N GLU A 181 -18.22 2.44 -6.85
CA GLU A 181 -19.17 2.67 -7.93
C GLU A 181 -18.90 4.01 -8.62
N ARG A 182 -18.67 5.07 -7.84
CA ARG A 182 -18.33 6.41 -8.39
C ARG A 182 -17.05 6.39 -9.22
N ALA A 183 -16.06 5.58 -8.83
CA ALA A 183 -14.78 5.44 -9.51
C ALA A 183 -14.75 4.30 -10.57
N ASN A 184 -15.88 3.65 -10.86
CA ASN A 184 -15.96 2.46 -11.73
C ASN A 184 -15.16 2.62 -13.04
N ASP A 185 -15.43 3.67 -13.79
CA ASP A 185 -14.79 3.88 -15.09
C ASP A 185 -13.29 4.18 -14.96
N LEU A 186 -12.90 4.91 -13.91
CA LEU A 186 -11.48 5.19 -13.60
C LEU A 186 -10.74 3.89 -13.29
N ILE A 187 -11.31 3.04 -12.44
CA ILE A 187 -10.71 1.76 -12.04
C ILE A 187 -10.57 0.84 -13.24
N LEU A 188 -11.64 0.64 -14.01
CA LEU A 188 -11.62 -0.22 -15.20
C LEU A 188 -10.59 0.23 -16.23
N ASN A 189 -10.56 1.54 -16.55
CA ASN A 189 -9.61 2.08 -17.50
C ASN A 189 -8.16 1.97 -17.00
N THR A 190 -7.94 2.17 -15.70
CA THR A 190 -6.62 2.02 -15.08
C THR A 190 -6.13 0.58 -15.17
N PHE A 191 -7.01 -0.40 -14.86
CA PHE A 191 -6.68 -1.82 -14.98
C PHE A 191 -6.35 -2.19 -16.43
N LEU A 192 -7.21 -1.88 -17.38
CA LEU A 192 -7.00 -2.20 -18.80
C LEU A 192 -5.68 -1.61 -19.32
N ASN A 193 -5.40 -0.36 -18.98
CA ASN A 193 -4.16 0.31 -19.40
C ASN A 193 -2.92 -0.34 -18.80
N GLU A 194 -2.93 -0.66 -17.49
CA GLU A 194 -1.76 -1.25 -16.84
C GLU A 194 -1.57 -2.72 -17.21
N GLU A 195 -2.66 -3.49 -17.42
CA GLU A 195 -2.59 -4.87 -17.91
C GLU A 195 -2.02 -4.93 -19.35
N THR A 196 -2.43 -4.01 -20.22
CA THR A 196 -1.88 -3.92 -21.57
C THR A 196 -0.38 -3.59 -21.54
N LYS A 197 0.02 -2.58 -20.75
CA LYS A 197 1.43 -2.22 -20.58
C LYS A 197 2.25 -3.34 -19.94
N PHE A 198 1.68 -4.07 -19.00
CA PHE A 198 2.36 -5.20 -18.37
C PHE A 198 2.57 -6.35 -19.35
N LYS A 199 1.56 -6.67 -20.18
CA LYS A 199 1.69 -7.66 -21.25
C LYS A 199 2.84 -7.32 -22.20
N GLU A 200 2.88 -6.08 -22.68
CA GLU A 200 4.01 -5.60 -23.52
C GLU A 200 5.36 -5.71 -22.79
N THR A 201 5.38 -5.42 -21.50
CA THR A 201 6.58 -5.56 -20.65
C THR A 201 7.04 -7.01 -20.59
N VAL A 202 6.12 -7.95 -20.39
CA VAL A 202 6.42 -9.39 -20.35
C VAL A 202 6.95 -9.87 -21.70
N GLU A 203 6.31 -9.51 -22.80
CA GLU A 203 6.75 -9.88 -24.14
C GLU A 203 8.16 -9.34 -24.46
N LYS A 204 8.42 -8.07 -24.14
CA LYS A 204 9.76 -7.47 -24.31
C LYS A 204 10.80 -8.11 -23.40
N GLY A 205 10.47 -8.36 -22.13
CA GLY A 205 11.37 -8.99 -21.18
C GLY A 205 11.77 -10.40 -21.60
N LEU A 206 10.82 -11.19 -22.07
CA LEU A 206 11.08 -12.53 -22.60
C LEU A 206 12.01 -12.48 -23.83
N LYS A 207 11.80 -11.54 -24.74
CA LYS A 207 12.67 -11.37 -25.92
C LYS A 207 14.11 -11.05 -25.53
N ILE A 208 14.29 -10.11 -24.58
CA ILE A 208 15.63 -9.76 -24.07
C ILE A 208 16.30 -10.99 -23.41
N LEU A 209 15.53 -11.73 -22.58
CA LEU A 209 16.05 -12.95 -21.99
C LEU A 209 16.50 -13.97 -23.04
N GLU A 210 15.73 -14.18 -24.09
CA GLU A 210 16.07 -15.09 -25.17
C GLU A 210 17.36 -14.67 -25.87
N GLU A 211 17.55 -13.36 -26.13
CA GLU A 211 18.77 -12.82 -26.72
C GLU A 211 19.98 -13.06 -25.79
N GLU A 212 19.86 -12.77 -24.50
CA GLU A 212 20.94 -12.90 -23.50
C GLU A 212 21.35 -14.37 -23.25
N ILE A 213 20.41 -15.30 -23.30
CA ILE A 213 20.69 -16.73 -23.11
C ILE A 213 21.05 -17.44 -24.42
N SER A 214 21.05 -16.77 -25.55
CA SER A 214 21.39 -17.37 -26.86
C SER A 214 22.77 -18.01 -26.89
N SER A 215 23.72 -17.53 -26.07
CA SER A 215 25.04 -18.12 -25.84
C SER A 215 25.04 -19.33 -24.89
N SER A 216 23.87 -19.76 -24.42
CA SER A 216 23.70 -20.91 -23.48
C SER A 216 24.53 -20.76 -22.19
N PRO A 217 24.45 -19.64 -21.46
CA PRO A 217 25.15 -19.48 -20.19
C PRO A 217 24.58 -20.44 -19.16
N LYS A 218 25.40 -20.90 -18.22
CA LYS A 218 24.90 -21.68 -17.05
C LYS A 218 24.16 -20.79 -16.04
N LYS A 219 24.48 -19.50 -16.03
CA LYS A 219 23.98 -18.52 -15.10
C LYS A 219 23.76 -17.19 -15.81
N LEU A 220 22.58 -16.57 -15.64
CA LEU A 220 22.30 -15.20 -16.12
C LEU A 220 22.95 -14.21 -15.17
N ASP A 221 23.59 -13.17 -15.72
CA ASP A 221 24.15 -12.07 -14.95
C ASP A 221 23.05 -11.32 -14.16
N GLY A 222 23.34 -11.06 -12.89
CA GLY A 222 22.43 -10.33 -12.00
C GLY A 222 22.21 -8.87 -12.40
N GLU A 223 23.17 -8.23 -13.11
CA GLU A 223 22.96 -6.90 -13.66
C GLU A 223 21.92 -6.89 -14.78
N ILE A 224 21.90 -7.93 -15.61
CA ILE A 224 20.87 -8.09 -16.65
C ILE A 224 19.50 -8.31 -16.02
N ALA A 225 19.42 -9.20 -15.02
CA ALA A 225 18.19 -9.43 -14.26
C ALA A 225 17.70 -8.14 -13.56
N PHE A 226 18.62 -7.34 -13.00
CA PHE A 226 18.30 -6.05 -12.41
C PHE A 226 17.83 -5.04 -13.46
N LYS A 227 18.46 -4.95 -14.61
CA LYS A 227 18.04 -4.08 -15.72
C LYS A 227 16.64 -4.45 -16.22
N LEU A 228 16.35 -5.74 -16.35
CA LEU A 228 15.01 -6.23 -16.70
C LEU A 228 13.97 -5.76 -15.67
N TYR A 229 14.30 -5.85 -14.39
CA TYR A 229 13.43 -5.43 -13.30
C TYR A 229 13.26 -3.90 -13.24
N ASP A 230 14.36 -3.15 -13.19
CA ASP A 230 14.38 -1.71 -12.91
C ASP A 230 13.94 -0.88 -14.14
N THR A 231 14.49 -1.21 -15.31
CA THR A 231 14.27 -0.43 -16.54
C THR A 231 13.02 -0.86 -17.28
N TYR A 232 12.81 -2.17 -17.39
CA TYR A 232 11.70 -2.71 -18.17
C TYR A 232 10.50 -3.13 -17.31
N GLY A 233 10.64 -3.13 -15.98
CA GLY A 233 9.59 -3.55 -15.07
C GLY A 233 9.23 -5.03 -15.18
N PHE A 234 10.18 -5.87 -15.67
CA PHE A 234 10.03 -7.32 -15.79
C PHE A 234 10.45 -7.98 -14.48
N PRO A 235 9.52 -8.59 -13.72
CA PRO A 235 9.81 -9.09 -12.38
C PRO A 235 10.86 -10.19 -12.35
N LEU A 236 11.71 -10.18 -11.30
CA LEU A 236 12.78 -11.18 -11.12
C LEU A 236 12.28 -12.62 -11.11
N ASP A 237 11.15 -12.86 -10.49
CA ASP A 237 10.56 -14.19 -10.38
C ASP A 237 10.03 -14.72 -11.74
N LEU A 238 9.53 -13.85 -12.62
CA LEU A 238 9.28 -14.25 -14.02
C LEU A 238 10.57 -14.59 -14.75
N THR A 239 11.64 -13.83 -14.50
CA THR A 239 12.98 -14.15 -15.01
C THR A 239 13.43 -15.54 -14.55
N GLN A 240 13.32 -15.80 -13.24
CA GLN A 240 13.70 -17.09 -12.65
C GLN A 240 12.85 -18.26 -13.18
N ASP A 241 11.52 -18.10 -13.27
CA ASP A 241 10.62 -19.15 -13.73
C ASP A 241 10.87 -19.50 -15.20
N TYR A 242 11.09 -18.48 -16.05
CA TYR A 242 11.45 -18.70 -17.44
C TYR A 242 12.78 -19.45 -17.60
N LEU A 243 13.81 -19.03 -16.85
CA LEU A 243 15.15 -19.62 -16.90
C LEU A 243 15.21 -21.00 -16.27
N ARG A 244 14.39 -21.28 -15.26
CA ARG A 244 14.28 -22.61 -14.63
C ARG A 244 13.87 -23.68 -15.65
N SER A 245 12.95 -23.36 -16.55
CA SER A 245 12.55 -24.25 -17.65
C SER A 245 13.68 -24.59 -18.62
N LYS A 246 14.76 -23.80 -18.62
CA LYS A 246 15.96 -23.94 -19.47
C LYS A 246 17.19 -24.41 -18.69
N ASN A 247 17.05 -24.72 -17.38
CA ASN A 247 18.13 -25.09 -16.47
C ASN A 247 19.24 -24.01 -16.36
N ILE A 248 18.85 -22.74 -16.40
CA ILE A 248 19.73 -21.59 -16.22
C ILE A 248 19.43 -20.95 -14.87
N GLU A 249 20.46 -20.70 -14.06
CA GLU A 249 20.35 -19.99 -12.80
C GLU A 249 20.44 -18.47 -13.00
N VAL A 250 19.96 -17.69 -12.02
CA VAL A 250 20.14 -16.22 -11.97
C VAL A 250 21.14 -15.87 -10.88
N ASP A 251 22.02 -14.91 -11.15
CA ASP A 251 22.92 -14.34 -10.14
C ASP A 251 22.15 -13.41 -9.20
N ILE A 252 21.56 -14.02 -8.16
CA ILE A 252 20.74 -13.33 -7.17
C ILE A 252 21.58 -12.37 -6.30
N ASP A 253 22.84 -12.72 -6.03
CA ASP A 253 23.72 -11.91 -5.17
C ASP A 253 24.00 -10.55 -5.84
N THR A 254 24.41 -10.55 -7.10
CA THR A 254 24.61 -9.34 -7.89
C THR A 254 23.31 -8.55 -8.06
N PHE A 255 22.19 -9.22 -8.32
CA PHE A 255 20.88 -8.58 -8.37
C PHE A 255 20.56 -7.83 -7.07
N ASN A 256 20.74 -8.48 -5.91
CA ASN A 256 20.46 -7.89 -4.60
C ASN A 256 21.37 -6.70 -4.27
N ILE A 257 22.65 -6.75 -4.67
CA ILE A 257 23.56 -5.61 -4.55
C ILE A 257 23.02 -4.41 -5.32
N LYS A 258 22.61 -4.60 -6.58
CA LYS A 258 22.06 -3.53 -7.42
C LYS A 258 20.73 -3.00 -6.89
N MET A 259 19.88 -3.87 -6.37
CA MET A 259 18.64 -3.48 -5.69
C MET A 259 18.90 -2.62 -4.44
N LYS A 260 19.92 -2.95 -3.67
CA LYS A 260 20.31 -2.16 -2.50
C LYS A 260 20.82 -0.78 -2.93
N GLU A 261 21.70 -0.72 -3.93
CA GLU A 261 22.20 0.55 -4.49
C GLU A 261 21.04 1.45 -4.98
N GLN A 262 20.04 0.87 -5.64
CA GLN A 262 18.85 1.59 -6.10
C GLN A 262 18.02 2.11 -4.92
N LYS A 263 17.76 1.27 -3.90
CA LYS A 263 17.03 1.65 -2.69
C LYS A 263 17.73 2.77 -1.91
N ASP A 264 19.06 2.70 -1.81
CA ASP A 264 19.84 3.71 -1.10
C ASP A 264 19.81 5.05 -1.86
N ARG A 265 19.87 5.03 -3.20
CA ARG A 265 19.66 6.22 -4.06
C ARG A 265 18.25 6.78 -3.89
N ALA A 266 17.23 5.92 -3.90
CA ALA A 266 15.85 6.33 -3.69
C ALA A 266 15.61 6.93 -2.30
N ARG A 267 16.25 6.38 -1.25
CA ARG A 267 16.21 6.96 0.12
C ARG A 267 16.89 8.32 0.19
N GLN A 268 18.01 8.51 -0.50
CA GLN A 268 18.71 9.80 -0.56
C GLN A 268 17.93 10.86 -1.35
N SER A 269 17.15 10.45 -2.33
CA SER A 269 16.27 11.32 -3.11
C SER A 269 14.88 11.51 -2.48
N TRP A 270 14.50 10.64 -1.55
CA TRP A 270 13.25 10.74 -0.82
C TRP A 270 13.40 11.78 0.30
N LYS A 271 12.95 12.98 0.03
CA LYS A 271 12.65 13.95 1.07
C LYS A 271 11.43 13.39 1.80
N GLY A 272 11.64 12.87 3.02
CA GLY A 272 10.57 12.36 3.86
C GLY A 272 9.41 13.35 3.96
N THR A 273 8.30 12.93 4.51
CA THR A 273 7.17 13.83 4.81
C THR A 273 7.60 14.87 5.87
N GLY A 274 8.35 15.87 5.46
CA GLY A 274 8.90 16.93 6.29
C GLY A 274 10.37 16.74 6.70
N ASP A 275 11.20 17.74 6.46
CA ASP A 275 12.54 17.83 7.00
C ASP A 275 12.51 17.85 8.54
N ILE A 276 13.49 17.25 9.19
CA ILE A 276 13.62 17.23 10.67
C ILE A 276 13.61 18.66 11.27
N GLU A 277 14.12 19.65 10.53
CA GLU A 277 14.03 21.06 10.89
C GLU A 277 12.59 21.57 10.82
N ASP A 278 11.81 21.14 9.84
CA ASP A 278 10.39 21.49 9.72
C ASP A 278 9.56 20.89 10.86
N GLN A 279 9.81 19.65 11.28
CA GLN A 279 9.10 19.05 12.40
C GLN A 279 9.34 19.77 13.72
N LYS A 280 10.59 20.17 14.04
CA LYS A 280 10.89 20.96 15.24
C LYS A 280 10.14 22.31 15.25
N LYS A 281 10.06 22.93 14.10
CA LYS A 281 9.39 24.18 13.89
C LYS A 281 7.86 24.05 14.06
N TRP A 282 7.27 23.02 13.46
CA TRP A 282 5.87 22.72 13.64
C TRP A 282 5.52 22.42 15.10
N PHE A 283 6.39 21.68 15.81
CA PHE A 283 6.23 21.46 17.25
C PHE A 283 6.21 22.75 18.04
N GLN A 284 7.11 23.70 17.75
CA GLN A 284 7.14 25.01 18.42
C GLN A 284 5.90 25.86 18.11
N ILE A 285 5.44 25.82 16.88
CA ILE A 285 4.22 26.52 16.45
C ILE A 285 2.98 25.93 17.13
N THR A 286 2.88 24.60 17.17
CA THR A 286 1.71 23.90 17.74
C THR A 286 1.69 23.87 19.26
N GLU A 287 2.82 24.07 19.94
CA GLU A 287 2.91 24.11 21.41
C GLU A 287 2.01 25.21 22.01
N ASN A 288 1.79 26.30 21.28
CA ASN A 288 0.98 27.44 21.70
C ASN A 288 -0.41 27.48 21.05
N LEU A 289 -0.73 26.57 20.14
CA LEU A 289 -2.00 26.55 19.41
C LEU A 289 -2.91 25.42 19.92
N ARG A 290 -4.22 25.65 19.85
CA ARG A 290 -5.19 24.58 20.07
C ARG A 290 -5.22 23.66 18.84
N PRO A 291 -5.43 22.36 19.02
CA PRO A 291 -5.60 21.43 17.88
C PRO A 291 -6.77 21.89 17.00
N THR A 292 -6.58 21.76 15.68
CA THR A 292 -7.66 21.94 14.71
C THR A 292 -8.66 20.78 14.86
N GLU A 293 -9.94 21.09 15.02
CA GLU A 293 -11.01 20.09 15.08
C GLU A 293 -11.36 19.63 13.66
N PHE A 294 -11.31 18.30 13.43
CA PHE A 294 -11.69 17.74 12.15
C PHE A 294 -13.18 17.39 12.13
N LEU A 295 -13.92 17.98 11.17
CA LEU A 295 -15.37 17.82 11.02
C LEU A 295 -15.77 17.04 9.75
N GLY A 296 -14.82 16.59 8.96
CA GLY A 296 -15.04 16.01 7.64
C GLY A 296 -15.77 14.66 7.63
N TYR A 297 -15.99 14.03 8.78
CA TYR A 297 -16.85 12.84 8.87
C TYR A 297 -18.35 13.17 8.75
N GLU A 298 -18.77 14.37 9.12
CA GLU A 298 -20.17 14.74 9.19
C GLU A 298 -20.56 15.82 8.17
N GLN A 299 -19.61 16.63 7.72
CA GLN A 299 -19.88 17.77 6.84
C GLN A 299 -18.71 18.07 5.89
N THR A 300 -19.05 18.58 4.71
CA THR A 300 -18.09 18.96 3.66
C THR A 300 -17.81 20.46 3.62
N GLU A 301 -18.56 21.26 4.37
CA GLU A 301 -18.42 22.70 4.46
C GLU A 301 -18.55 23.13 5.93
N THR A 302 -17.73 24.06 6.37
CA THR A 302 -17.81 24.62 7.74
C THR A 302 -17.31 26.05 7.77
N GLU A 303 -17.87 26.84 8.69
CA GLU A 303 -17.30 28.15 9.06
C GLU A 303 -16.11 27.89 10.01
N SER A 304 -15.02 28.62 9.76
CA SER A 304 -13.77 28.44 10.54
C SER A 304 -13.11 29.78 10.82
N ASN A 305 -12.36 29.86 11.92
CA ASN A 305 -11.51 30.99 12.22
C ASN A 305 -10.06 30.66 11.89
N ILE A 306 -9.37 31.59 11.22
CA ILE A 306 -7.93 31.51 10.99
C ILE A 306 -7.22 31.76 12.31
N ILE A 307 -6.43 30.84 12.77
CA ILE A 307 -5.63 30.90 14.00
C ILE A 307 -4.25 31.48 13.71
N SER A 308 -3.61 31.03 12.61
CA SER A 308 -2.30 31.50 12.18
C SER A 308 -2.14 31.33 10.68
N ILE A 309 -1.34 32.19 10.07
CA ILE A 309 -0.94 32.13 8.66
C ILE A 309 0.58 32.08 8.61
N ILE A 310 1.14 31.10 7.92
CA ILE A 310 2.58 30.89 7.79
C ILE A 310 2.97 30.98 6.31
N LYS A 311 3.79 31.98 5.98
CA LYS A 311 4.33 32.20 4.63
C LYS A 311 5.85 32.22 4.69
N ASN A 312 6.52 31.46 3.83
CA ASN A 312 7.98 31.35 3.80
C ASN A 312 8.56 31.09 5.19
N ASP A 313 7.94 30.20 5.92
CA ASP A 313 8.34 29.78 7.26
C ASP A 313 8.25 30.86 8.36
N THR A 314 7.54 31.92 8.13
CA THR A 314 7.30 32.97 9.11
C THR A 314 5.81 33.23 9.27
N GLU A 315 5.40 33.51 10.51
CA GLU A 315 4.02 33.91 10.77
C GLU A 315 3.75 35.30 10.19
N THR A 316 2.59 35.44 9.54
CA THR A 316 2.15 36.71 8.91
C THR A 316 0.67 36.98 9.21
N GLU A 317 0.28 38.24 9.20
CA GLU A 317 -1.12 38.66 9.42
C GLU A 317 -1.91 38.82 8.11
N PHE A 318 -1.25 38.81 6.95
CA PHE A 318 -1.91 39.03 5.67
C PHE A 318 -1.26 38.24 4.53
N LEU A 319 -2.05 37.98 3.49
CA LEU A 319 -1.62 37.38 2.22
C LEU A 319 -1.99 38.32 1.07
N SER A 320 -1.18 38.32 0.02
CA SER A 320 -1.48 38.97 -1.24
C SER A 320 -2.05 37.96 -2.24
N ALA A 321 -2.65 38.46 -3.32
CA ALA A 321 -3.06 37.55 -4.42
C ALA A 321 -1.88 36.77 -4.94
N ASP A 322 -2.12 35.48 -5.29
CA ASP A 322 -1.12 34.51 -5.77
C ASP A 322 -0.06 34.07 -4.73
N ASP A 323 -0.22 34.44 -3.46
CA ASP A 323 0.64 33.92 -2.39
C ASP A 323 0.34 32.47 -2.05
N GLU A 324 1.39 31.68 -1.84
CA GLU A 324 1.31 30.35 -1.22
C GLU A 324 1.61 30.44 0.26
N ALA A 325 0.73 29.90 1.09
CA ALA A 325 0.86 29.93 2.54
C ALA A 325 0.18 28.73 3.19
N ILE A 326 0.57 28.42 4.44
CA ILE A 326 -0.11 27.47 5.28
C ILE A 326 -1.04 28.21 6.22
N ILE A 327 -2.31 27.84 6.22
CA ILE A 327 -3.35 28.45 7.06
C ILE A 327 -3.75 27.44 8.12
N ILE A 328 -3.63 27.83 9.39
CA ILE A 328 -4.06 27.02 10.53
C ILE A 328 -5.44 27.51 10.98
N LEU A 329 -6.39 26.59 11.03
CA LEU A 329 -7.77 26.84 11.38
C LEU A 329 -8.12 26.23 12.74
N ASN A 330 -9.16 26.78 13.43
CA ASN A 330 -9.68 26.16 14.65
C ASN A 330 -10.43 24.85 14.38
N GLN A 331 -11.03 24.72 13.19
CA GLN A 331 -11.76 23.53 12.72
C GLN A 331 -11.74 23.46 11.20
N THR A 332 -11.86 22.26 10.64
CA THR A 332 -11.79 22.04 9.20
C THR A 332 -12.56 20.79 8.77
N PRO A 333 -13.23 20.80 7.60
CA PRO A 333 -13.74 19.58 6.99
C PRO A 333 -12.67 18.86 6.15
N PHE A 334 -11.51 19.47 5.90
CA PHE A 334 -10.44 18.89 5.10
C PHE A 334 -9.65 17.86 5.88
N TYR A 335 -9.58 16.65 5.34
CA TYR A 335 -8.70 15.60 5.86
C TYR A 335 -7.24 15.96 5.60
N GLY A 336 -6.42 15.94 6.64
CA GLY A 336 -4.97 16.08 6.52
C GLY A 336 -4.35 14.80 5.98
N GLU A 337 -3.41 14.92 5.04
CA GLU A 337 -2.72 13.75 4.49
C GLU A 337 -2.05 12.95 5.62
N SER A 338 -2.51 11.71 5.82
CA SER A 338 -2.04 10.83 6.87
C SER A 338 -2.30 9.36 6.54
N GLY A 339 -1.49 8.46 7.09
CA GLY A 339 -1.72 7.02 6.95
C GLY A 339 -1.73 6.49 5.50
N GLY A 340 -1.17 7.24 4.55
CA GLY A 340 -1.19 6.89 3.12
C GLY A 340 -2.44 7.36 2.37
N GLN A 341 -3.40 7.99 3.06
CA GLN A 341 -4.56 8.64 2.44
C GLN A 341 -4.17 10.04 1.98
N ILE A 342 -4.62 10.42 0.77
CA ILE A 342 -4.42 11.76 0.21
C ILE A 342 -5.23 12.78 1.02
N GLY A 343 -4.63 13.94 1.29
CA GLY A 343 -5.34 15.06 1.90
C GLY A 343 -6.41 15.64 0.98
N ASP A 344 -7.47 16.18 1.58
CA ASP A 344 -8.55 16.82 0.85
C ASP A 344 -8.09 18.14 0.23
N SER A 345 -8.77 18.54 -0.83
CA SER A 345 -8.62 19.84 -1.48
C SER A 345 -9.97 20.55 -1.63
N GLY A 346 -9.95 21.88 -1.57
CA GLY A 346 -11.19 22.66 -1.69
C GLY A 346 -10.91 24.16 -1.74
N LYS A 347 -11.83 24.93 -1.22
CA LYS A 347 -11.77 26.40 -1.23
C LYS A 347 -12.04 26.96 0.15
N ILE A 348 -11.30 28.00 0.52
CA ILE A 348 -11.60 28.88 1.64
C ILE A 348 -12.23 30.16 1.04
N ILE A 349 -13.41 30.50 1.51
CA ILE A 349 -14.14 31.71 1.05
C ILE A 349 -14.13 32.67 2.20
N TYR A 350 -13.69 33.87 1.94
CA TYR A 350 -13.75 35.01 2.87
C TYR A 350 -14.75 36.01 2.35
N GLU A 351 -15.74 36.34 3.16
CA GLU A 351 -16.66 37.46 2.85
C GLU A 351 -15.98 38.77 3.29
N ASP A 352 -15.61 39.57 2.31
CA ASP A 352 -15.17 40.93 2.51
C ASP A 352 -16.43 41.80 2.75
N ASN A 353 -16.52 42.44 3.90
CA ASN A 353 -17.54 43.43 4.21
C ASN A 353 -17.21 44.77 3.59
#